data_98ebcbc432f679d2e7fa92509f755cd4
#
_entry.id   98ebcbc432f679d2e7fa92509f755cd4
#
_cell.length_a   1.000
_cell.length_b   1.000
_cell.length_c   1.000
_cell.angle_alpha   90.00
_cell.angle_beta   90.00
_cell.angle_gamma   90.00
#
_symmetry.space_group_name_H-M   'P 1'
#
loop_
_entity.id
_entity.type
_entity.pdbx_description
1 polymer ?
#
loop_
_entity_poly.entity_id
_entity_poly.type
_entity_poly.pdbx_seq_one_letter_code
_entity_poly.pdbx_strand_id
1 'polypeptide(L)'
;LYAHEISAYAEDNFRLNTRFRLNMGAHLSLFHVQNKSYFSFQPRISARYQLVKDIALKTSYTQMSQYVHLLSSMPISMPTDLWVPVTQKIKPMQSHQFSLGGYYTGIKGWEFSAEGYYKAMRNVLEYKDGVSFFGTSAGWENKVEMGKGRSMGIELMAQKTVGKTTGWLSYTLSKSDRKFAKGGINNGERFPYKYDRRHSINLTVNHQFNDRIDIGVSWAFY
;
A
#
# COMPACT_ATOMS: atom_id res chain seq x y z
N LEU A 1 8.06 -17.70 -20.36
CA LEU A 1 8.97 -16.65 -19.90
C LEU A 1 9.57 -17.07 -18.56
N TYR A 2 10.90 -17.14 -18.46
CA TYR A 2 11.60 -17.41 -17.21
C TYR A 2 12.15 -16.11 -16.65
N ALA A 3 12.05 -15.93 -15.33
CA ALA A 3 12.61 -14.80 -14.62
C ALA A 3 13.26 -15.28 -13.32
N HIS A 4 14.33 -14.61 -12.91
CA HIS A 4 15.05 -14.90 -11.67
C HIS A 4 15.07 -13.64 -10.81
N GLU A 5 14.73 -13.78 -9.54
CA GLU A 5 14.82 -12.72 -8.55
C GLU A 5 15.76 -13.16 -7.42
N ILE A 6 16.73 -12.32 -7.12
CA ILE A 6 17.63 -12.48 -5.98
C ILE A 6 17.50 -11.22 -5.14
N SER A 7 17.32 -11.38 -3.84
CA SER A 7 17.22 -10.25 -2.93
C SER A 7 17.96 -10.48 -1.63
N ALA A 8 18.41 -9.38 -1.02
CA ALA A 8 18.99 -9.34 0.30
C ALA A 8 18.44 -8.14 1.06
N TYR A 9 18.32 -8.24 2.36
CA TYR A 9 17.92 -7.12 3.21
C TYR A 9 18.75 -7.05 4.48
N ALA A 10 18.88 -5.84 5.02
CA ALA A 10 19.44 -5.58 6.32
C ALA A 10 18.62 -4.50 7.02
N GLU A 11 18.44 -4.65 8.33
CA GLU A 11 17.64 -3.72 9.13
C GLU A 11 18.25 -3.62 10.52
N ASP A 12 18.22 -2.41 11.09
CA ASP A 12 18.66 -2.17 12.46
C ASP A 12 17.74 -1.18 13.19
N ASN A 13 17.59 -1.39 14.50
CA ASN A 13 16.74 -0.62 15.41
C ASN A 13 17.59 0.12 16.43
N PHE A 14 17.72 1.41 16.28
CA PHE A 14 18.48 2.29 17.15
C PHE A 14 17.59 2.91 18.22
N ARG A 15 17.98 2.75 19.49
CA ARG A 15 17.42 3.51 20.61
C ARG A 15 18.38 4.63 20.96
N LEU A 16 18.17 5.81 20.39
CA LEU A 16 19.05 6.94 20.63
C LEU A 16 18.88 7.50 22.05
N ASN A 17 17.68 7.41 22.60
CA ASN A 17 17.37 7.73 24.00
C ASN A 17 16.03 7.11 24.42
N THR A 18 15.53 7.41 25.62
CA THR A 18 14.26 6.88 26.15
C THR A 18 13.04 7.32 25.33
N ARG A 19 13.13 8.44 24.60
CA ARG A 19 12.02 9.03 23.82
C ARG A 19 12.12 8.79 22.33
N PHE A 20 13.33 8.59 21.77
CA PHE A 20 13.54 8.51 20.33
C PHE A 20 14.05 7.14 19.91
N ARG A 21 13.33 6.52 18.99
CA ARG A 21 13.71 5.26 18.33
C ARG A 21 13.73 5.49 16.81
N LEU A 22 14.73 4.95 16.17
CA LEU A 22 14.93 5.00 14.72
C LEU A 22 15.11 3.57 14.23
N ASN A 23 14.33 3.19 13.24
CA ASN A 23 14.52 1.96 12.48
C ASN A 23 14.99 2.33 11.08
N MET A 24 16.07 1.71 10.63
CA MET A 24 16.59 1.89 9.28
C MET A 24 16.87 0.55 8.66
N GLY A 25 16.40 0.37 7.44
CA GLY A 25 16.62 -0.84 6.67
C GLY A 25 16.82 -0.54 5.19
N ALA A 26 17.40 -1.49 4.51
CA ALA A 26 17.55 -1.49 3.06
C ALA A 26 17.29 -2.88 2.52
N HIS A 27 16.53 -2.94 1.45
CA HIS A 27 16.30 -4.15 0.66
C HIS A 27 16.92 -3.92 -0.72
N LEU A 28 17.78 -4.84 -1.13
CA LEU A 28 18.41 -4.87 -2.44
C LEU A 28 17.76 -5.99 -3.22
N SER A 29 17.39 -5.74 -4.46
CA SER A 29 16.90 -6.78 -5.35
C SER A 29 17.47 -6.68 -6.75
N LEU A 30 17.74 -7.81 -7.35
CA LEU A 30 18.15 -7.99 -8.74
C LEU A 30 17.11 -8.90 -9.40
N PHE A 31 16.41 -8.38 -10.38
CA PHE A 31 15.45 -9.14 -11.18
C PHE A 31 15.96 -9.27 -12.60
N HIS A 32 16.19 -10.51 -13.06
CA HIS A 32 16.64 -10.83 -14.40
C HIS A 32 15.55 -11.51 -15.19
N VAL A 33 15.22 -10.94 -16.36
CA VAL A 33 14.18 -11.46 -17.25
C VAL A 33 14.60 -11.25 -18.71
N GLN A 34 14.45 -12.26 -19.54
CA GLN A 34 14.94 -12.23 -20.92
C GLN A 34 16.45 -11.88 -20.90
N ASN A 35 16.84 -10.80 -21.56
CA ASN A 35 18.22 -10.32 -21.57
C ASN A 35 18.38 -8.99 -20.79
N LYS A 36 17.47 -8.72 -19.83
CA LYS A 36 17.44 -7.47 -19.05
C LYS A 36 17.52 -7.76 -17.56
N SER A 37 18.41 -7.05 -16.88
CA SER A 37 18.50 -7.04 -15.42
C SER A 37 18.03 -5.71 -14.87
N TYR A 38 17.24 -5.75 -13.82
CA TYR A 38 16.76 -4.60 -13.06
C TYR A 38 17.29 -4.69 -11.64
N PHE A 39 18.11 -3.72 -11.26
CA PHE A 39 18.58 -3.56 -9.89
C PHE A 39 17.72 -2.53 -9.16
N SER A 40 17.38 -2.80 -7.91
CA SER A 40 16.64 -1.88 -7.07
C SER A 40 17.24 -1.81 -5.67
N PHE A 41 17.49 -0.58 -5.22
CA PHE A 41 17.77 -0.23 -3.83
C PHE A 41 16.51 0.34 -3.20
N GLN A 42 16.04 -0.27 -2.12
CA GLN A 42 14.75 0.03 -1.49
C GLN A 42 14.95 0.35 -0.01
N PRO A 43 15.31 1.61 0.32
CA PRO A 43 15.47 2.05 1.71
C PRO A 43 14.11 2.12 2.42
N ARG A 44 14.16 1.81 3.73
CA ARG A 44 13.04 1.95 4.67
C ARG A 44 13.55 2.64 5.91
N ILE A 45 12.93 3.73 6.29
CA ILE A 45 13.31 4.50 7.47
C ILE A 45 12.03 4.82 8.24
N SER A 46 12.02 4.53 9.53
CA SER A 46 10.93 4.95 10.40
C SER A 46 11.47 5.48 11.71
N ALA A 47 10.83 6.52 12.21
CA ALA A 47 11.18 7.14 13.47
C ALA A 47 9.95 7.22 14.37
N ARG A 48 10.16 6.97 15.67
CA ARG A 48 9.18 7.18 16.73
C ARG A 48 9.74 8.12 17.77
N TYR A 49 8.98 9.17 18.06
CA TYR A 49 9.30 10.11 19.13
C TYR A 49 8.19 10.13 20.18
N GLN A 50 8.55 9.82 21.43
CA GLN A 50 7.65 9.89 22.59
C GLN A 50 7.60 11.33 23.06
N LEU A 51 6.53 12.06 22.70
CA LEU A 51 6.38 13.47 23.04
C LEU A 51 6.18 13.66 24.55
N VAL A 52 5.19 12.94 25.07
CA VAL A 52 4.88 12.82 26.52
C VAL A 52 4.50 11.36 26.80
N LYS A 53 4.26 11.01 28.07
CA LYS A 53 3.99 9.64 28.51
C LYS A 53 2.98 8.90 27.62
N ASP A 54 1.91 9.57 27.23
CA ASP A 54 0.76 8.96 26.55
C ASP A 54 0.62 9.37 25.07
N ILE A 55 1.55 10.21 24.55
CA ILE A 55 1.52 10.68 23.15
C ILE A 55 2.83 10.36 22.46
N ALA A 56 2.75 9.65 21.33
CA ALA A 56 3.87 9.37 20.47
C ALA A 56 3.59 9.86 19.04
N LEU A 57 4.62 10.35 18.37
CA LEU A 57 4.64 10.64 16.94
C LEU A 57 5.42 9.54 16.24
N LYS A 58 4.96 9.15 15.06
CA LYS A 58 5.67 8.22 14.17
C LYS A 58 5.72 8.82 12.77
N THR A 59 6.85 8.62 12.11
CA THR A 59 7.00 8.96 10.69
C THR A 59 7.72 7.83 9.99
N SER A 60 7.41 7.63 8.72
CA SER A 60 8.11 6.64 7.91
C SER A 60 8.31 7.10 6.48
N TYR A 61 9.37 6.61 5.87
CA TYR A 61 9.63 6.67 4.44
C TYR A 61 9.99 5.29 3.94
N THR A 62 9.40 4.89 2.82
CA THR A 62 9.65 3.60 2.20
C THR A 62 9.71 3.75 0.69
N GLN A 63 10.74 3.18 0.08
CA GLN A 63 10.82 2.95 -1.36
C GLN A 63 10.61 1.47 -1.65
N MET A 64 9.82 1.16 -2.67
CA MET A 64 9.54 -0.21 -3.10
C MET A 64 9.59 -0.34 -4.62
N SER A 65 9.97 -1.53 -5.10
CA SER A 65 9.88 -1.94 -6.49
C SER A 65 9.05 -3.20 -6.64
N GLN A 66 8.28 -3.29 -7.72
CA GLN A 66 7.43 -4.44 -8.02
C GLN A 66 7.74 -4.93 -9.43
N TYR A 67 7.98 -6.24 -9.56
CA TYR A 67 8.42 -6.87 -10.81
C TYR A 67 7.33 -7.71 -11.48
N VAL A 68 6.25 -8.01 -10.78
CA VAL A 68 5.11 -8.76 -11.33
C VAL A 68 3.84 -7.94 -11.15
N HIS A 69 3.05 -7.82 -12.20
CA HIS A 69 1.85 -6.99 -12.24
C HIS A 69 0.62 -7.83 -12.55
N LEU A 70 -0.49 -7.55 -11.89
CA LEU A 70 -1.80 -8.03 -12.27
C LEU A 70 -2.41 -7.05 -13.27
N LEU A 71 -2.63 -7.51 -14.50
CA LEU A 71 -3.40 -6.80 -15.51
C LEU A 71 -4.86 -7.23 -15.38
N SER A 72 -5.69 -6.32 -14.94
CA SER A 72 -7.14 -6.50 -14.80
C SER A 72 -7.87 -5.37 -15.51
N SER A 73 -8.93 -5.70 -16.21
CA SER A 73 -9.77 -4.73 -16.93
C SER A 73 -10.84 -4.10 -16.04
N MET A 74 -11.23 -4.77 -14.97
CA MET A 74 -12.33 -4.40 -14.07
C MET A 74 -11.91 -4.39 -12.61
N PRO A 75 -12.66 -3.72 -11.71
CA PRO A 75 -12.42 -3.77 -10.27
C PRO A 75 -12.67 -5.16 -9.64
N ILE A 76 -13.42 -6.02 -10.32
CA ILE A 76 -13.71 -7.38 -9.90
C ILE A 76 -12.76 -8.33 -10.61
N SER A 77 -12.20 -9.29 -9.89
CA SER A 77 -11.33 -10.32 -10.49
C SER A 77 -12.09 -11.12 -11.53
N MET A 78 -11.50 -11.27 -12.71
CA MET A 78 -12.08 -11.95 -13.87
C MET A 78 -11.13 -13.06 -14.32
N PRO A 79 -11.67 -14.12 -15.00
CA PRO A 79 -10.81 -15.15 -15.61
C PRO A 79 -9.84 -14.61 -16.67
N THR A 80 -10.06 -13.38 -17.14
CA THR A 80 -9.20 -12.65 -18.09
C THR A 80 -8.05 -11.89 -17.42
N ASP A 81 -8.01 -11.86 -16.09
CA ASP A 81 -6.91 -11.24 -15.34
C ASP A 81 -5.62 -12.01 -15.58
N LEU A 82 -4.55 -11.26 -15.89
CA LEU A 82 -3.27 -11.85 -16.28
C LEU A 82 -2.14 -11.35 -15.38
N TRP A 83 -1.44 -12.27 -14.73
CA TRP A 83 -0.19 -11.97 -14.04
C TRP A 83 0.97 -11.91 -15.04
N VAL A 84 1.60 -10.75 -15.13
CA VAL A 84 2.70 -10.51 -16.06
C VAL A 84 3.93 -10.00 -15.32
N PRO A 85 5.13 -10.53 -15.63
CA PRO A 85 6.37 -9.96 -15.11
C PRO A 85 6.75 -8.72 -15.91
N VAL A 86 7.67 -7.94 -15.37
CA VAL A 86 8.41 -6.92 -16.15
C VAL A 86 9.18 -7.60 -17.29
N THR A 87 9.44 -6.84 -18.34
CA THR A 87 10.15 -7.32 -19.54
C THR A 87 11.19 -6.28 -19.97
N GLN A 88 11.81 -6.45 -21.13
CA GLN A 88 12.69 -5.41 -21.67
C GLN A 88 11.95 -4.09 -21.92
N LYS A 89 10.66 -4.14 -22.29
CA LYS A 89 9.82 -2.96 -22.59
C LYS A 89 9.10 -2.43 -21.36
N ILE A 90 8.66 -3.32 -20.48
CA ILE A 90 7.87 -2.98 -19.29
C ILE A 90 8.79 -2.89 -18.08
N LYS A 91 9.01 -1.67 -17.58
CA LYS A 91 9.90 -1.40 -16.44
C LYS A 91 9.22 -1.76 -15.12
N PRO A 92 10.00 -2.08 -14.07
CA PRO A 92 9.46 -2.26 -12.73
C PRO A 92 8.66 -1.04 -12.26
N MET A 93 7.53 -1.29 -11.62
CA MET A 93 6.83 -0.24 -10.90
C MET A 93 7.64 0.15 -9.66
N GLN A 94 7.78 1.44 -9.44
CA GLN A 94 8.46 2.00 -8.26
C GLN A 94 7.50 2.88 -7.49
N SER A 95 7.57 2.80 -6.16
CA SER A 95 6.80 3.66 -5.29
C SER A 95 7.67 4.27 -4.20
N HIS A 96 7.34 5.51 -3.83
CA HIS A 96 7.87 6.23 -2.68
C HIS A 96 6.69 6.59 -1.80
N GLN A 97 6.72 6.17 -0.56
CA GLN A 97 5.67 6.45 0.41
C GLN A 97 6.26 7.16 1.63
N PHE A 98 5.58 8.20 2.05
CA PHE A 98 5.84 8.91 3.29
C PHE A 98 4.58 8.84 4.17
N SER A 99 4.74 8.62 5.47
CA SER A 99 3.66 8.72 6.44
C SER A 99 4.08 9.50 7.70
N LEU A 100 3.09 10.12 8.33
CA LEU A 100 3.22 10.81 9.61
C LEU A 100 1.95 10.56 10.43
N GLY A 101 2.12 10.10 11.67
CA GLY A 101 1.00 9.79 12.55
C GLY A 101 1.23 10.15 13.99
N GLY A 102 0.13 10.43 14.69
CA GLY A 102 0.05 10.64 16.13
C GLY A 102 -0.70 9.49 16.81
N TYR A 103 -0.25 9.09 17.97
CA TYR A 103 -0.77 7.98 18.77
C TYR A 103 -1.01 8.44 20.20
N TYR A 104 -2.19 8.13 20.74
CA TYR A 104 -2.58 8.51 22.08
C TYR A 104 -3.10 7.30 22.88
N THR A 105 -2.54 7.08 24.06
CA THR A 105 -2.84 5.95 24.95
C THR A 105 -3.20 6.39 26.37
N GLY A 106 -3.53 7.66 26.59
CA GLY A 106 -3.78 8.23 27.93
C GLY A 106 -5.10 7.79 28.58
N ILE A 107 -5.99 7.12 27.87
CA ILE A 107 -7.21 6.54 28.42
C ILE A 107 -6.98 5.04 28.61
N LYS A 108 -7.12 4.55 29.86
CA LYS A 108 -6.89 3.14 30.19
C LYS A 108 -7.71 2.20 29.31
N GLY A 109 -7.03 1.31 28.59
CA GLY A 109 -7.63 0.33 27.72
C GLY A 109 -8.07 0.88 26.35
N TRP A 110 -7.72 2.12 26.02
CA TRP A 110 -7.96 2.72 24.72
C TRP A 110 -6.68 3.16 24.04
N GLU A 111 -6.64 2.97 22.74
CA GLU A 111 -5.61 3.48 21.85
C GLU A 111 -6.27 4.25 20.72
N PHE A 112 -5.76 5.43 20.43
CA PHE A 112 -6.21 6.27 19.32
C PHE A 112 -5.03 6.56 18.42
N SER A 113 -5.26 6.55 17.11
CA SER A 113 -4.27 6.99 16.14
C SER A 113 -4.89 7.83 15.03
N ALA A 114 -4.10 8.75 14.52
CA ALA A 114 -4.36 9.50 13.31
C ALA A 114 -3.09 9.52 12.48
N GLU A 115 -3.15 9.00 11.25
CA GLU A 115 -2.01 8.93 10.35
C GLU A 115 -2.39 9.50 8.98
N GLY A 116 -1.52 10.36 8.43
CA GLY A 116 -1.58 10.80 7.05
C GLY A 116 -0.49 10.16 6.22
N TYR A 117 -0.78 9.82 4.98
CA TYR A 117 0.20 9.26 4.06
C TYR A 117 0.12 9.86 2.65
N TYR A 118 1.25 9.83 1.97
CA TYR A 118 1.37 10.15 0.55
C TYR A 118 2.26 9.14 -0.14
N LYS A 119 1.77 8.56 -1.24
CA LYS A 119 2.48 7.58 -2.06
C LYS A 119 2.53 8.04 -3.51
N ALA A 120 3.73 8.22 -4.04
CA ALA A 120 3.98 8.48 -5.46
C ALA A 120 4.43 7.20 -6.14
N MET A 121 3.89 6.90 -7.31
CA MET A 121 4.19 5.70 -8.09
C MET A 121 4.63 6.06 -9.50
N ARG A 122 5.58 5.31 -10.03
CA ARG A 122 6.05 5.39 -11.42
C ARG A 122 5.93 4.03 -12.07
N ASN A 123 5.76 4.03 -13.39
CA ASN A 123 5.60 2.83 -14.21
C ASN A 123 4.40 1.97 -13.76
N VAL A 124 3.32 2.61 -13.27
CA VAL A 124 2.05 1.92 -13.07
C VAL A 124 1.55 1.43 -14.42
N LEU A 125 1.03 0.21 -14.47
CA LEU A 125 0.63 -0.43 -15.70
C LEU A 125 -0.89 -0.43 -15.82
N GLU A 126 -1.41 -0.12 -17.02
CA GLU A 126 -2.84 -0.18 -17.31
C GLU A 126 -3.02 -0.57 -18.79
N TYR A 127 -4.16 -1.16 -19.12
CA TYR A 127 -4.53 -1.41 -20.51
C TYR A 127 -4.81 -0.10 -21.24
N LYS A 128 -4.39 -0.02 -22.50
CA LYS A 128 -4.74 1.09 -23.41
C LYS A 128 -6.23 1.13 -23.66
N ASP A 129 -6.77 2.32 -23.91
CA ASP A 129 -8.16 2.50 -24.28
C ASP A 129 -8.49 1.74 -25.59
N GLY A 130 -9.66 1.08 -25.63
CA GLY A 130 -10.16 0.38 -26.79
C GLY A 130 -9.49 -0.96 -27.15
N VAL A 131 -8.56 -1.49 -26.33
CA VAL A 131 -7.96 -2.81 -26.60
C VAL A 131 -8.87 -3.95 -26.17
N SER A 132 -8.90 -5.03 -26.97
CA SER A 132 -9.60 -6.27 -26.59
C SER A 132 -8.80 -7.06 -25.58
N PHE A 133 -9.49 -7.52 -24.52
CA PHE A 133 -8.95 -8.40 -23.49
C PHE A 133 -9.01 -9.88 -23.89
N PHE A 134 -9.83 -10.21 -24.88
CA PHE A 134 -9.96 -11.56 -25.40
C PHE A 134 -8.83 -11.85 -26.41
N GLY A 135 -8.25 -13.04 -26.31
CA GLY A 135 -7.19 -13.49 -27.20
C GLY A 135 -5.98 -14.05 -26.46
N THR A 136 -4.96 -14.43 -27.24
CA THR A 136 -3.73 -15.00 -26.70
C THR A 136 -2.95 -14.00 -25.85
N SER A 137 -2.27 -14.49 -24.83
CA SER A 137 -1.32 -13.70 -24.04
C SER A 137 -0.12 -13.17 -24.86
N ALA A 138 0.01 -13.62 -26.13
CA ALA A 138 1.03 -13.13 -27.04
C ALA A 138 0.78 -11.64 -27.37
N GLY A 139 1.83 -10.83 -27.22
CA GLY A 139 1.80 -9.40 -27.54
C GLY A 139 1.09 -8.51 -26.51
N TRP A 140 0.87 -8.98 -25.28
CA TRP A 140 0.24 -8.20 -24.21
C TRP A 140 0.98 -6.88 -23.91
N GLU A 141 2.31 -6.85 -24.07
CA GLU A 141 3.13 -5.64 -23.90
C GLU A 141 2.66 -4.45 -24.76
N ASN A 142 2.13 -4.72 -25.95
CA ASN A 142 1.64 -3.69 -26.86
C ASN A 142 0.24 -3.18 -26.47
N LYS A 143 -0.47 -3.92 -25.61
CA LYS A 143 -1.82 -3.61 -25.14
C LYS A 143 -1.83 -2.73 -23.90
N VAL A 144 -0.68 -2.49 -23.28
CA VAL A 144 -0.55 -1.76 -22.02
C VAL A 144 0.26 -0.48 -22.19
N GLU A 145 0.11 0.41 -21.23
CA GLU A 145 0.85 1.65 -21.14
C GLU A 145 1.36 1.85 -19.70
N MET A 146 2.57 2.42 -19.58
CA MET A 146 3.16 2.77 -18.29
C MET A 146 2.87 4.24 -17.98
N GLY A 147 2.38 4.49 -16.77
CA GLY A 147 2.05 5.83 -16.28
C GLY A 147 2.60 6.13 -14.90
N LYS A 148 2.03 7.16 -14.31
CA LYS A 148 2.29 7.61 -12.93
C LYS A 148 1.02 7.46 -12.12
N GLY A 149 1.18 7.07 -10.86
CA GLY A 149 0.10 7.02 -9.87
C GLY A 149 0.45 7.84 -8.65
N ARG A 150 -0.56 8.23 -7.91
CA ARG A 150 -0.42 8.74 -6.54
C ARG A 150 -1.57 8.24 -5.70
N SER A 151 -1.29 8.03 -4.42
CA SER A 151 -2.29 7.71 -3.42
C SER A 151 -2.00 8.53 -2.17
N MET A 152 -3.03 9.08 -1.56
CA MET A 152 -2.90 9.84 -0.32
C MET A 152 -4.15 9.64 0.52
N GLY A 153 -3.99 9.75 1.83
CA GLY A 153 -5.14 9.61 2.72
C GLY A 153 -4.82 9.96 4.15
N ILE A 154 -5.89 10.01 4.95
CA ILE A 154 -5.86 10.12 6.39
C ILE A 154 -6.58 8.91 6.95
N GLU A 155 -5.97 8.27 7.92
CA GLU A 155 -6.47 7.09 8.62
C GLU A 155 -6.65 7.44 10.09
N LEU A 156 -7.84 7.18 10.63
CA LEU A 156 -8.19 7.36 12.04
C LEU A 156 -8.55 6.01 12.62
N MET A 157 -8.06 5.70 13.82
CA MET A 157 -8.39 4.48 14.53
C MET A 157 -8.65 4.76 16.00
N ALA A 158 -9.67 4.11 16.54
CA ALA A 158 -9.94 4.00 17.97
C ALA A 158 -10.06 2.51 18.31
N GLN A 159 -9.23 2.03 19.22
CA GLN A 159 -9.21 0.64 19.65
C GLN A 159 -9.38 0.55 21.16
N LYS A 160 -10.25 -0.35 21.60
CA LYS A 160 -10.43 -0.72 23.01
C LYS A 160 -9.96 -2.15 23.24
N THR A 161 -8.98 -2.31 24.13
CA THR A 161 -8.26 -3.58 24.34
C THR A 161 -8.59 -4.25 25.67
N VAL A 162 -9.30 -3.57 26.58
CA VAL A 162 -9.54 -4.03 27.96
C VAL A 162 -11.04 -3.97 28.30
N GLY A 163 -11.47 -4.93 29.12
CA GLY A 163 -12.82 -5.08 29.64
C GLY A 163 -13.66 -6.09 28.86
N LYS A 164 -14.92 -6.27 29.28
CA LYS A 164 -15.84 -7.23 28.65
C LYS A 164 -16.18 -6.90 27.20
N THR A 165 -16.13 -5.61 26.85
CA THR A 165 -16.32 -5.15 25.47
C THR A 165 -14.99 -4.64 24.95
N THR A 166 -14.48 -5.26 23.89
CA THR A 166 -13.27 -4.88 23.15
C THR A 166 -13.58 -4.70 21.68
N GLY A 167 -12.69 -4.07 20.94
CA GLY A 167 -12.89 -3.90 19.50
C GLY A 167 -12.16 -2.68 18.96
N TRP A 168 -12.43 -2.34 17.72
CA TRP A 168 -11.83 -1.19 17.06
C TRP A 168 -12.78 -0.61 16.00
N LEU A 169 -12.65 0.68 15.80
CA LEU A 169 -13.26 1.45 14.73
C LEU A 169 -12.15 2.12 13.93
N SER A 170 -12.13 1.94 12.62
CA SER A 170 -11.25 2.68 11.73
C SER A 170 -12.05 3.45 10.68
N TYR A 171 -11.55 4.62 10.33
CA TYR A 171 -12.03 5.43 9.23
C TYR A 171 -10.87 5.86 8.36
N THR A 172 -10.99 5.64 7.05
CA THR A 172 -10.00 6.09 6.07
C THR A 172 -10.67 7.01 5.05
N LEU A 173 -10.11 8.19 4.90
CA LEU A 173 -10.39 9.10 3.78
C LEU A 173 -9.21 9.05 2.83
N SER A 174 -9.39 8.53 1.61
CA SER A 174 -8.29 8.36 0.67
C SER A 174 -8.62 8.82 -0.74
N LYS A 175 -7.57 9.05 -1.52
CA LYS A 175 -7.65 9.33 -2.95
C LYS A 175 -6.51 8.62 -3.66
N SER A 176 -6.86 7.84 -4.67
CA SER A 176 -5.89 7.18 -5.56
C SER A 176 -6.21 7.52 -7.01
N ASP A 177 -5.22 8.02 -7.74
CA ASP A 177 -5.39 8.40 -9.14
C ASP A 177 -4.18 8.02 -9.99
N ARG A 178 -4.40 7.97 -11.31
CA ARG A 178 -3.39 7.65 -12.31
C ARG A 178 -3.32 8.73 -13.38
N LYS A 179 -2.17 8.81 -14.05
CA LYS A 179 -1.92 9.69 -15.19
C LYS A 179 -0.96 9.02 -16.16
N PHE A 180 -1.28 9.07 -17.45
CA PHE A 180 -0.47 8.51 -18.53
C PHE A 180 0.09 9.62 -19.43
N ALA A 181 0.73 9.27 -20.54
CA ALA A 181 1.26 10.25 -21.48
C ALA A 181 0.13 10.99 -22.21
N LYS A 182 0.42 12.18 -22.73
CA LYS A 182 -0.51 12.93 -23.58
C LYS A 182 -0.80 12.12 -24.86
N GLY A 183 -2.08 11.98 -25.21
CA GLY A 183 -2.52 11.14 -26.32
C GLY A 183 -2.61 9.65 -26.00
N GLY A 184 -2.27 9.21 -24.78
CA GLY A 184 -2.50 7.86 -24.26
C GLY A 184 -3.79 7.76 -23.46
N ILE A 185 -3.84 6.85 -22.49
CA ILE A 185 -5.00 6.57 -21.65
C ILE A 185 -5.56 7.88 -21.06
N ASN A 186 -6.88 8.07 -21.20
CA ASN A 186 -7.62 9.27 -20.79
C ASN A 186 -6.98 10.58 -21.32
N ASN A 187 -6.44 10.55 -22.53
CA ASN A 187 -5.75 11.66 -23.19
C ASN A 187 -4.65 12.34 -22.32
N GLY A 188 -4.05 11.59 -21.41
CA GLY A 188 -3.02 12.07 -20.49
C GLY A 188 -3.54 12.92 -19.34
N GLU A 189 -4.85 13.02 -19.17
CA GLU A 189 -5.43 13.65 -17.99
C GLU A 189 -5.45 12.68 -16.80
N ARG A 190 -5.51 13.24 -15.59
CA ARG A 190 -5.54 12.47 -14.36
C ARG A 190 -6.95 11.94 -14.10
N PHE A 191 -7.07 10.68 -13.75
CA PHE A 191 -8.34 10.03 -13.44
C PHE A 191 -8.26 9.16 -12.18
N PRO A 192 -9.38 8.92 -11.48
CA PRO A 192 -9.41 8.02 -10.33
C PRO A 192 -8.99 6.60 -10.72
N TYR A 193 -8.19 5.96 -9.87
CA TYR A 193 -7.87 4.56 -10.06
C TYR A 193 -9.12 3.70 -9.81
N LYS A 194 -9.29 2.62 -10.55
CA LYS A 194 -10.46 1.73 -10.44
C LYS A 194 -10.73 1.14 -9.06
N TYR A 195 -9.73 1.11 -8.20
CA TYR A 195 -9.85 0.71 -6.79
C TYR A 195 -9.84 1.92 -5.84
N ASP A 196 -10.04 3.15 -6.34
CA ASP A 196 -10.17 4.32 -5.47
C ASP A 196 -11.44 4.21 -4.63
N ARG A 197 -11.26 4.18 -3.32
CA ARG A 197 -12.34 4.20 -2.34
C ARG A 197 -12.18 5.42 -1.49
N ARG A 198 -13.08 6.38 -1.66
CA ARG A 198 -12.97 7.68 -1.01
C ARG A 198 -13.12 7.58 0.50
N HIS A 199 -14.08 6.79 0.95
CA HIS A 199 -14.40 6.56 2.35
C HIS A 199 -14.35 5.06 2.62
N SER A 200 -13.73 4.66 3.71
CA SER A 200 -13.75 3.30 4.21
C SER A 200 -13.93 3.34 5.72
N ILE A 201 -14.94 2.64 6.23
CA ILE A 201 -15.21 2.50 7.66
C ILE A 201 -15.21 1.02 7.98
N ASN A 202 -14.47 0.63 9.01
CA ASN A 202 -14.50 -0.73 9.52
C ASN A 202 -14.72 -0.70 11.03
N LEU A 203 -15.64 -1.51 11.50
CA LEU A 203 -15.97 -1.69 12.91
C LEU A 203 -15.90 -3.17 13.24
N THR A 204 -15.20 -3.50 14.32
CA THR A 204 -15.24 -4.81 14.94
C THR A 204 -15.47 -4.64 16.43
N VAL A 205 -16.43 -5.34 16.99
CA VAL A 205 -16.76 -5.34 18.41
C VAL A 205 -16.92 -6.77 18.89
N ASN A 206 -16.26 -7.10 19.99
CA ASN A 206 -16.43 -8.35 20.71
C ASN A 206 -16.95 -8.04 22.12
N HIS A 207 -17.98 -8.73 22.55
CA HIS A 207 -18.53 -8.60 23.89
C HIS A 207 -18.63 -9.97 24.58
N GLN A 208 -17.98 -10.07 25.72
CA GLN A 208 -18.05 -11.23 26.60
C GLN A 208 -19.13 -11.02 27.65
N PHE A 209 -20.25 -11.72 27.49
CA PHE A 209 -21.36 -11.67 28.47
C PHE A 209 -21.01 -12.39 29.77
N ASN A 210 -20.38 -13.56 29.64
CA ASN A 210 -19.88 -14.37 30.74
C ASN A 210 -18.77 -15.31 30.24
N ASP A 211 -18.27 -16.22 31.09
CA ASP A 211 -17.17 -17.13 30.76
C ASP A 211 -17.54 -18.21 29.69
N ARG A 212 -18.80 -18.29 29.28
CA ARG A 212 -19.28 -19.29 28.31
C ARG A 212 -19.84 -18.67 27.03
N ILE A 213 -20.13 -17.38 27.03
CA ILE A 213 -20.81 -16.70 25.93
C ILE A 213 -20.08 -15.42 25.59
N ASP A 214 -19.59 -15.34 24.36
CA ASP A 214 -19.11 -14.13 23.74
C ASP A 214 -19.74 -13.95 22.35
N ILE A 215 -19.88 -12.70 21.93
CA ILE A 215 -20.43 -12.34 20.60
C ILE A 215 -19.47 -11.36 19.95
N GLY A 216 -19.08 -11.69 18.70
CA GLY A 216 -18.30 -10.81 17.83
C GLY A 216 -19.13 -10.33 16.65
N VAL A 217 -19.04 -9.03 16.35
CA VAL A 217 -19.68 -8.39 15.19
C VAL A 217 -18.61 -7.62 14.41
N SER A 218 -18.59 -7.80 13.09
CA SER A 218 -17.75 -7.02 12.18
C SER A 218 -18.63 -6.41 11.09
N TRP A 219 -18.39 -5.13 10.82
CA TRP A 219 -19.09 -4.37 9.78
C TRP A 219 -18.09 -3.54 9.00
N ALA A 220 -18.28 -3.46 7.67
CA ALA A 220 -17.45 -2.68 6.79
C ALA A 220 -18.31 -1.89 5.79
N PHE A 221 -17.90 -0.66 5.51
CA PHE A 221 -18.47 0.23 4.50
C PHE A 221 -17.32 0.78 3.63
N TYR A 222 -17.57 0.82 2.28
CA TYR A 222 -16.60 1.30 1.31
C TYR A 222 -17.24 2.24 0.29
#